data_b8171cb432a983e10352ab1bd8c6f264
#
_entry.id   b8171cb432a983e10352ab1bd8c6f264
#
_cell.length_a   1.000
_cell.length_b   1.000
_cell.length_c   1.000
_cell.angle_alpha   90.00
_cell.angle_beta   90.00
_cell.angle_gamma   90.00
#
_symmetry.space_group_name_H-M   'P 1'
#
loop_
_entity.id
_entity.type
_entity.pdbx_description
1 polymer ?
#
loop_
_entity_poly.entity_id
_entity_poly.type
_entity_poly.pdbx_seq_one_letter_code
_entity_poly.pdbx_strand_id
1 'polypeptide(L)'
;LNKDETLYFYVGENYNGYKNSINFNGGGRGTVGTSGSKNYNGGGATDVRYFGTYTPTETELAWDATIGLNSRIMVASGGGGFTDWNNTRGGNGGGLTGYSGNKNAGSIVNAAGGTQTDGGLATNNTSTSPRKGDFGIGGYNATYAYEWAYEAGGGGGYYGGGSGGAISGSVGSGAGGSSYISGHTGSVAITSSSDRTPRNDSSNSACTTGTSDNLCSIHYSNKKFTDTVMIDGSGYSWTNTRGSLQQMPTIDGGLYESGIGKSGNGYAKITIISASSYQ
;
A
#
# COMPACT_ATOMS: atom_id res chain seq x y z
N LEU A 1 6.35 -19.49 -13.56
CA LEU A 1 7.63 -18.93 -14.06
C LEU A 1 8.23 -19.89 -15.06
N ASN A 2 8.82 -19.36 -16.12
CA ASN A 2 9.64 -20.13 -17.03
C ASN A 2 11.07 -20.21 -16.48
N LYS A 3 11.90 -21.08 -17.07
CA LYS A 3 13.33 -21.13 -16.80
C LYS A 3 13.94 -19.72 -17.06
N ASP A 4 14.84 -19.30 -16.19
CA ASP A 4 15.58 -18.02 -16.26
C ASP A 4 14.72 -16.75 -15.98
N GLU A 5 13.46 -16.89 -15.57
CA GLU A 5 12.66 -15.77 -15.05
C GLU A 5 12.92 -15.55 -13.57
N THR A 6 13.06 -14.29 -13.17
CA THR A 6 13.36 -13.89 -11.79
C THR A 6 12.22 -13.10 -11.18
N LEU A 7 11.89 -13.40 -9.93
CA LEU A 7 11.02 -12.57 -9.09
C LEU A 7 11.86 -11.84 -8.05
N TYR A 8 11.55 -10.57 -7.86
CA TYR A 8 12.17 -9.71 -6.85
C TYR A 8 11.16 -9.43 -5.75
N PHE A 9 11.58 -9.62 -4.50
CA PHE A 9 10.73 -9.41 -3.32
C PHE A 9 11.21 -8.18 -2.55
N TYR A 10 10.30 -7.24 -2.32
CA TYR A 10 10.52 -6.04 -1.53
C TYR A 10 9.66 -6.12 -0.28
N VAL A 11 10.29 -6.18 0.89
CA VAL A 11 9.59 -6.36 2.16
C VAL A 11 9.44 -5.00 2.85
N GLY A 12 8.21 -4.57 3.07
CA GLY A 12 7.89 -3.27 3.64
C GLY A 12 8.43 -3.10 5.06
N GLU A 13 8.99 -1.93 5.32
CA GLU A 13 9.44 -1.52 6.65
C GLU A 13 8.28 -0.97 7.47
N ASN A 14 8.22 -1.38 8.73
CA ASN A 14 7.44 -0.70 9.75
C ASN A 14 8.39 -0.16 10.82
N TYR A 15 8.79 1.09 10.68
CA TYR A 15 9.55 1.77 11.71
C TYR A 15 8.59 2.23 12.82
N ASN A 16 8.71 1.63 13.98
CA ASN A 16 7.90 1.99 15.15
C ASN A 16 8.41 3.29 15.77
N GLY A 17 8.15 4.40 15.11
CA GLY A 17 8.58 5.72 15.51
C GLY A 17 8.42 6.74 14.39
N TYR A 18 9.18 7.82 14.50
CA TYR A 18 9.30 8.84 13.45
C TYR A 18 10.76 8.93 13.00
N LYS A 19 10.97 9.08 11.72
CA LYS A 19 12.28 9.34 11.13
C LYS A 19 12.15 10.33 9.97
N ASN A 20 13.21 11.08 9.71
CA ASN A 20 13.22 12.05 8.60
C ASN A 20 13.41 11.37 7.23
N SER A 21 12.76 10.25 7.02
CA SER A 21 12.74 9.55 5.73
C SER A 21 11.46 8.74 5.58
N ILE A 22 11.08 8.47 4.36
CA ILE A 22 10.04 7.51 4.01
C ILE A 22 10.50 6.12 4.45
N ASN A 23 9.60 5.30 4.97
CA ASN A 23 9.87 3.90 5.27
C ASN A 23 10.14 3.11 3.99
N PHE A 24 11.04 2.13 4.06
CA PHE A 24 11.36 1.31 2.90
C PHE A 24 10.09 0.74 2.28
N ASN A 25 10.03 0.84 0.97
CA ASN A 25 8.90 0.47 0.11
C ASN A 25 7.62 1.27 0.39
N GLY A 26 7.77 2.58 0.64
CA GLY A 26 6.74 3.59 0.40
C GLY A 26 5.89 4.03 1.58
N GLY A 27 6.18 3.64 2.81
CA GLY A 27 5.48 4.20 3.97
C GLY A 27 5.84 5.68 4.18
N GLY A 28 4.86 6.58 4.07
CA GLY A 28 5.04 8.03 4.20
C GLY A 28 5.65 8.41 5.55
N ARG A 29 6.53 9.42 5.58
CA ARG A 29 7.11 9.89 6.82
C ARG A 29 6.11 10.72 7.63
N GLY A 30 6.19 10.60 8.94
CA GLY A 30 5.55 11.50 9.89
C GLY A 30 6.39 12.76 10.12
N THR A 31 5.87 13.68 10.92
CA THR A 31 6.54 14.93 11.30
C THR A 31 6.85 14.95 12.78
N VAL A 32 7.76 15.83 13.21
CA VAL A 32 8.08 16.09 14.60
C VAL A 32 7.76 17.53 14.93
N GLY A 33 6.89 17.74 15.92
CA GLY A 33 6.67 19.07 16.49
C GLY A 33 7.84 19.49 17.38
N THR A 34 8.25 20.76 17.32
CA THR A 34 9.29 21.30 18.23
C THR A 34 8.87 21.24 19.70
N SER A 35 7.56 21.10 19.97
CA SER A 35 6.98 20.81 21.29
C SER A 35 7.15 19.33 21.73
N GLY A 36 7.80 18.50 20.95
CA GLY A 36 8.01 17.08 21.25
C GLY A 36 6.91 16.13 20.82
N SER A 37 5.85 16.61 20.16
CA SER A 37 4.80 15.76 19.58
C SER A 37 5.37 14.84 18.51
N LYS A 38 5.03 13.57 18.57
CA LYS A 38 5.50 12.53 17.65
C LYS A 38 4.37 12.10 16.73
N ASN A 39 4.66 12.13 15.43
CA ASN A 39 3.75 11.65 14.41
C ASN A 39 4.46 10.55 13.62
N TYR A 40 3.86 9.40 13.61
CA TYR A 40 4.52 8.19 13.16
C TYR A 40 4.49 8.05 11.65
N ASN A 41 5.52 7.38 11.14
CA ASN A 41 5.56 7.00 9.73
C ASN A 41 4.47 5.97 9.43
N GLY A 42 3.97 5.96 8.20
CA GLY A 42 3.19 4.85 7.68
C GLY A 42 4.07 3.62 7.43
N GLY A 43 3.49 2.44 7.41
CA GLY A 43 4.16 1.21 7.03
C GLY A 43 4.40 1.15 5.52
N GLY A 44 5.55 0.58 5.08
CA GLY A 44 5.81 0.29 3.68
C GLY A 44 5.01 -0.91 3.17
N ALA A 45 4.82 -1.02 1.87
CA ALA A 45 4.20 -2.17 1.24
C ALA A 45 5.18 -3.35 1.12
N THR A 46 4.67 -4.57 1.06
CA THR A 46 5.45 -5.73 0.62
C THR A 46 5.01 -6.11 -0.77
N ASP A 47 5.94 -6.20 -1.72
CA ASP A 47 5.57 -6.48 -3.11
C ASP A 47 6.47 -7.50 -3.80
N VAL A 48 5.93 -8.05 -4.89
CA VAL A 48 6.61 -8.95 -5.81
C VAL A 48 6.68 -8.26 -7.16
N ARG A 49 7.89 -8.16 -7.71
CA ARG A 49 8.17 -7.51 -9.00
C ARG A 49 8.65 -8.51 -10.03
N TYR A 50 8.23 -8.29 -11.27
CA TYR A 50 8.59 -9.10 -12.42
C TYR A 50 8.95 -8.22 -13.61
N PHE A 51 10.20 -8.29 -14.03
CA PHE A 51 10.75 -7.48 -15.12
C PHE A 51 10.76 -8.22 -16.47
N GLY A 52 10.15 -9.40 -16.57
CA GLY A 52 10.25 -10.24 -17.76
C GLY A 52 11.63 -10.88 -17.87
N THR A 53 12.18 -10.85 -19.07
CA THR A 53 13.55 -11.29 -19.36
C THR A 53 14.57 -10.16 -19.20
N TYR A 54 14.12 -8.96 -18.84
CA TYR A 54 15.00 -7.82 -18.60
C TYR A 54 15.70 -7.97 -17.24
N THR A 55 17.01 -7.77 -17.23
CA THR A 55 17.80 -7.71 -15.98
C THR A 55 17.96 -6.27 -15.54
N PRO A 56 17.27 -5.84 -14.48
CA PRO A 56 17.36 -4.46 -14.03
C PRO A 56 18.73 -4.14 -13.45
N THR A 57 19.15 -2.88 -13.61
CA THR A 57 20.34 -2.32 -12.99
C THR A 57 20.12 -2.07 -11.49
N GLU A 58 21.18 -1.83 -10.72
CA GLU A 58 21.07 -1.51 -9.29
C GLU A 58 20.18 -0.29 -9.00
N THR A 59 20.27 0.74 -9.86
CA THR A 59 19.42 1.95 -9.72
C THR A 59 17.96 1.67 -10.02
N GLU A 60 17.65 0.74 -10.92
CA GLU A 60 16.29 0.31 -11.23
C GLU A 60 15.73 -0.65 -10.17
N LEU A 61 16.60 -1.27 -9.39
CA LEU A 61 16.24 -2.05 -8.19
C LEU A 61 16.02 -1.17 -6.96
N ALA A 62 16.28 0.15 -7.00
CA ALA A 62 15.84 1.03 -5.93
C ALA A 62 14.31 0.89 -5.73
N TRP A 63 13.88 0.84 -4.47
CA TRP A 63 12.47 0.52 -4.16
C TRP A 63 11.48 1.51 -4.80
N ASP A 64 11.88 2.76 -4.99
CA ASP A 64 11.09 3.86 -5.55
C ASP A 64 11.34 4.10 -7.05
N ALA A 65 12.21 3.31 -7.68
CA ALA A 65 12.46 3.41 -9.11
C ALA A 65 11.16 3.18 -9.91
N THR A 66 10.90 4.05 -10.88
CA THR A 66 9.67 4.01 -11.68
C THR A 66 9.45 2.67 -12.34
N ILE A 67 10.48 2.10 -12.97
CA ILE A 67 10.40 0.79 -13.62
C ILE A 67 10.10 -0.32 -12.60
N GLY A 68 10.71 -0.24 -11.41
CA GLY A 68 10.46 -1.18 -10.32
C GLY A 68 9.04 -1.10 -9.78
N LEU A 69 8.52 0.10 -9.55
CA LEU A 69 7.13 0.28 -9.11
C LEU A 69 6.13 -0.19 -10.18
N ASN A 70 6.43 0.02 -11.45
CA ASN A 70 5.56 -0.41 -12.55
C ASN A 70 5.59 -1.93 -12.76
N SER A 71 6.66 -2.64 -12.35
CA SER A 71 6.81 -4.09 -12.52
C SER A 71 6.12 -4.94 -11.42
N ARG A 72 5.40 -4.32 -10.49
CA ARG A 72 4.73 -5.00 -9.36
C ARG A 72 3.55 -5.85 -9.81
N ILE A 73 3.65 -7.16 -9.63
CA ILE A 73 2.58 -8.13 -9.95
C ILE A 73 1.78 -8.54 -8.72
N MET A 74 2.27 -8.27 -7.52
CA MET A 74 1.56 -8.44 -6.25
C MET A 74 2.02 -7.37 -5.26
N VAL A 75 1.09 -6.78 -4.52
CA VAL A 75 1.35 -5.77 -3.49
C VAL A 75 0.45 -6.02 -2.29
N ALA A 76 1.04 -6.20 -1.12
CA ALA A 76 0.36 -6.13 0.16
C ALA A 76 0.65 -4.77 0.79
N SER A 77 -0.40 -4.02 1.10
CA SER A 77 -0.30 -2.63 1.54
C SER A 77 0.09 -2.46 3.00
N GLY A 78 0.74 -1.34 3.31
CA GLY A 78 1.02 -0.89 4.67
C GLY A 78 -0.10 -0.04 5.26
N GLY A 79 -0.17 -0.01 6.59
CA GLY A 79 -1.08 0.87 7.35
C GLY A 79 -0.52 2.29 7.45
N GLY A 80 -1.39 3.26 7.69
CA GLY A 80 -1.03 4.65 7.99
C GLY A 80 -0.43 4.80 9.39
N GLY A 81 0.41 5.81 9.56
CA GLY A 81 0.93 6.23 10.85
C GLY A 81 -0.15 6.90 11.72
N PHE A 82 0.10 6.97 13.01
CA PHE A 82 -0.76 7.67 13.96
C PHE A 82 -0.03 8.87 14.59
N THR A 83 -0.75 9.75 15.23
CA THR A 83 -0.19 10.82 16.07
C THR A 83 -0.36 10.45 17.55
N ASP A 84 0.62 10.74 18.40
CA ASP A 84 0.56 10.49 19.83
C ASP A 84 -0.38 11.45 20.57
N TRP A 85 -0.93 12.45 19.87
CA TRP A 85 -1.91 13.36 20.43
C TRP A 85 -3.32 12.80 20.28
N ASN A 86 -4.01 12.69 21.45
CA ASN A 86 -5.42 12.27 21.53
C ASN A 86 -5.73 10.88 20.96
N ASN A 87 -4.80 9.93 21.05
CA ASN A 87 -5.01 8.52 20.70
C ASN A 87 -5.62 8.31 19.31
N THR A 88 -5.20 9.08 18.31
CA THR A 88 -5.62 8.81 16.93
C THR A 88 -5.03 7.49 16.45
N ARG A 89 -5.67 6.87 15.48
CA ARG A 89 -5.20 5.60 14.90
C ARG A 89 -5.01 5.74 13.40
N GLY A 90 -3.89 5.23 12.90
CA GLY A 90 -3.68 5.09 11.48
C GLY A 90 -4.69 4.13 10.86
N GLY A 91 -5.03 4.36 9.58
CA GLY A 91 -5.84 3.42 8.82
C GLY A 91 -5.08 2.13 8.52
N ASN A 92 -5.72 0.97 8.64
CA ASN A 92 -5.10 -0.29 8.28
C ASN A 92 -4.81 -0.36 6.77
N GLY A 93 -3.78 -1.12 6.39
CA GLY A 93 -3.57 -1.49 5.00
C GLY A 93 -4.80 -2.22 4.46
N GLY A 94 -5.26 -1.85 3.28
CA GLY A 94 -6.49 -2.38 2.72
C GLY A 94 -6.29 -3.54 1.75
N GLY A 95 -7.42 -4.10 1.33
CA GLY A 95 -7.49 -4.91 0.13
C GLY A 95 -7.48 -3.99 -1.11
N LEU A 96 -8.56 -3.97 -1.87
CA LEU A 96 -8.66 -3.06 -3.04
C LEU A 96 -8.71 -1.58 -2.66
N THR A 97 -9.04 -1.26 -1.41
CA THR A 97 -9.06 0.11 -0.89
C THR A 97 -8.50 0.12 0.53
N GLY A 98 -7.62 1.06 0.81
CA GLY A 98 -7.05 1.29 2.14
C GLY A 98 -8.08 1.86 3.12
N TYR A 99 -7.84 1.68 4.41
CA TYR A 99 -8.71 2.26 5.43
C TYR A 99 -8.32 3.71 5.72
N SER A 100 -9.32 4.54 5.98
CA SER A 100 -9.10 5.92 6.40
C SER A 100 -8.38 5.97 7.74
N GLY A 101 -7.49 6.96 7.90
CA GLY A 101 -7.00 7.35 9.22
C GLY A 101 -8.13 7.99 10.03
N ASN A 102 -8.12 7.82 11.36
CA ASN A 102 -9.12 8.50 12.17
C ASN A 102 -8.64 9.90 12.63
N LYS A 103 -9.58 10.68 13.13
CA LYS A 103 -9.36 11.99 13.72
C LYS A 103 -9.83 12.01 15.16
N ASN A 104 -9.30 12.93 15.96
CA ASN A 104 -9.72 13.10 17.34
C ASN A 104 -11.04 13.87 17.49
N ALA A 105 -11.20 14.94 16.74
CA ALA A 105 -12.39 15.83 16.83
C ALA A 105 -12.40 16.87 15.71
N GLY A 106 -13.40 17.74 15.74
CA GLY A 106 -13.45 18.98 15.00
C GLY A 106 -13.69 18.88 13.49
N SER A 107 -13.32 19.93 12.79
CA SER A 107 -13.59 20.14 11.36
C SER A 107 -12.60 19.47 10.41
N ILE A 108 -11.55 18.81 10.93
CA ILE A 108 -10.62 18.08 10.08
C ILE A 108 -11.32 16.89 9.44
N VAL A 109 -11.05 16.62 8.17
CA VAL A 109 -11.51 15.39 7.50
C VAL A 109 -10.51 14.26 7.68
N ASN A 110 -10.99 13.04 7.70
CA ASN A 110 -10.11 11.87 7.76
C ASN A 110 -9.26 11.78 6.47
N ALA A 111 -8.00 11.40 6.62
CA ALA A 111 -7.22 10.97 5.47
C ALA A 111 -7.88 9.73 4.83
N ALA A 112 -7.94 9.69 3.50
CA ALA A 112 -8.53 8.59 2.75
C ALA A 112 -7.49 7.53 2.41
N GLY A 113 -7.91 6.27 2.35
CA GLY A 113 -7.07 5.17 1.88
C GLY A 113 -6.78 5.25 0.39
N GLY A 114 -5.67 4.64 -0.05
CA GLY A 114 -5.38 4.43 -1.46
C GLY A 114 -6.41 3.50 -2.12
N THR A 115 -6.62 3.66 -3.42
CA THR A 115 -7.54 2.84 -4.22
C THR A 115 -6.78 2.04 -5.29
N GLN A 116 -7.47 1.42 -6.22
CA GLN A 116 -6.83 0.72 -7.35
C GLN A 116 -6.33 1.66 -8.45
N THR A 117 -6.77 2.92 -8.43
CA THR A 117 -6.53 3.86 -9.54
C THR A 117 -5.96 5.19 -9.07
N ASP A 118 -5.95 5.44 -7.76
CA ASP A 118 -5.50 6.72 -7.22
C ASP A 118 -5.04 6.60 -5.76
N GLY A 119 -4.13 7.49 -5.37
CA GLY A 119 -3.71 7.64 -3.98
C GLY A 119 -4.79 8.26 -3.11
N GLY A 120 -4.79 7.93 -1.84
CA GLY A 120 -5.74 8.48 -0.87
C GLY A 120 -5.54 9.97 -0.65
N LEU A 121 -6.62 10.71 -0.52
CA LEU A 121 -6.58 12.14 -0.19
C LEU A 121 -6.06 12.32 1.24
N ALA A 122 -5.22 13.34 1.43
CA ALA A 122 -4.82 13.76 2.76
C ALA A 122 -5.95 14.43 3.53
N THR A 123 -5.77 14.62 4.83
CA THR A 123 -6.67 15.47 5.62
C THR A 123 -6.71 16.88 5.03
N ASN A 124 -7.87 17.55 5.15
CA ASN A 124 -7.95 18.96 4.82
C ASN A 124 -7.18 19.78 5.87
N ASN A 125 -6.14 20.49 5.44
CA ASN A 125 -5.38 21.34 6.33
C ASN A 125 -4.87 22.59 5.60
N THR A 126 -5.04 23.75 6.21
CA THR A 126 -4.56 25.01 5.67
C THR A 126 -3.24 25.47 6.30
N SER A 127 -2.86 24.90 7.44
CA SER A 127 -1.68 25.33 8.22
C SER A 127 -0.44 24.48 7.91
N THR A 128 -0.63 23.26 7.44
CA THR A 128 0.40 22.31 7.04
C THR A 128 0.08 21.86 5.62
N SER A 129 1.01 21.24 4.94
CA SER A 129 0.79 20.81 3.55
C SER A 129 0.72 19.27 3.47
N PRO A 130 -0.33 18.66 4.07
CA PRO A 130 -0.49 17.22 3.99
C PRO A 130 -0.64 16.80 2.53
N ARG A 131 -0.10 15.65 2.19
CA ARG A 131 -0.07 15.18 0.82
C ARG A 131 -0.92 13.95 0.63
N LYS A 132 -1.59 13.94 -0.49
CA LYS A 132 -2.20 12.76 -1.10
C LYS A 132 -1.14 11.66 -1.26
N GLY A 133 -1.55 10.41 -1.10
CA GLY A 133 -0.74 9.27 -1.52
C GLY A 133 -0.55 9.24 -3.03
N ASP A 134 0.43 8.47 -3.48
CA ASP A 134 0.75 8.28 -4.89
C ASP A 134 0.98 6.79 -5.19
N PHE A 135 1.28 6.46 -6.45
CA PHE A 135 1.60 5.11 -6.87
C PHE A 135 2.85 4.58 -6.15
N GLY A 136 2.67 3.65 -5.24
CA GLY A 136 3.73 3.06 -4.43
C GLY A 136 4.03 3.77 -3.12
N ILE A 137 3.57 5.02 -2.92
CA ILE A 137 4.03 5.87 -1.82
C ILE A 137 2.86 6.46 -1.05
N GLY A 138 2.86 6.31 0.27
CA GLY A 138 1.96 6.99 1.19
C GLY A 138 2.24 8.49 1.27
N GLY A 139 1.20 9.28 1.46
CA GLY A 139 1.30 10.72 1.59
C GLY A 139 2.19 11.13 2.78
N TYR A 140 2.93 12.20 2.63
CA TYR A 140 3.80 12.76 3.67
C TYR A 140 4.00 14.25 3.47
N ASN A 141 4.32 15.01 4.52
CA ASN A 141 4.67 16.43 4.36
C ASN A 141 6.10 16.59 3.83
N ALA A 142 6.32 17.60 3.01
CA ALA A 142 7.65 17.97 2.54
C ALA A 142 8.53 18.53 3.68
N THR A 143 7.94 19.24 4.63
CA THR A 143 8.62 19.80 5.81
C THR A 143 8.56 18.80 6.96
N TYR A 144 9.73 18.38 7.44
CA TYR A 144 9.83 17.35 8.47
C TYR A 144 9.54 17.88 9.88
N ALA A 145 10.04 19.05 10.23
CA ALA A 145 9.91 19.63 11.58
C ALA A 145 9.50 21.10 11.50
N TYR A 146 8.49 21.46 12.29
CA TYR A 146 8.07 22.84 12.52
C TYR A 146 7.25 22.94 13.82
N GLU A 147 6.95 24.14 14.28
CA GLU A 147 6.46 24.37 15.63
C GLU A 147 5.20 23.57 16.01
N TRP A 148 4.29 23.37 15.08
CA TRP A 148 3.02 22.67 15.31
C TRP A 148 2.80 21.53 14.31
N ALA A 149 3.85 20.71 14.12
CA ALA A 149 3.77 19.57 13.22
C ALA A 149 2.95 18.42 13.83
N TYR A 150 1.85 18.08 13.21
CA TYR A 150 0.99 16.95 13.60
C TYR A 150 0.54 16.18 12.37
N GLU A 151 1.50 15.70 11.58
CA GLU A 151 1.20 14.97 10.36
C GLU A 151 1.79 13.56 10.43
N ALA A 152 0.92 12.59 10.53
CA ALA A 152 1.27 11.19 10.42
C ALA A 152 1.34 10.77 8.94
N GLY A 153 2.30 9.91 8.60
CA GLY A 153 2.47 9.44 7.22
C GLY A 153 1.37 8.47 6.78
N GLY A 154 1.01 8.49 5.50
CA GLY A 154 0.15 7.48 4.88
C GLY A 154 0.90 6.16 4.68
N GLY A 155 0.20 5.04 4.64
CA GLY A 155 0.76 3.72 4.32
C GLY A 155 1.12 3.59 2.84
N GLY A 156 2.19 2.86 2.54
CA GLY A 156 2.54 2.44 1.18
C GLY A 156 1.56 1.41 0.63
N GLY A 157 1.54 1.21 -0.68
CA GLY A 157 0.61 0.26 -1.30
C GLY A 157 0.77 0.22 -2.82
N TYR A 158 -0.16 -0.42 -3.51
CA TYR A 158 -0.29 -0.23 -4.95
C TYR A 158 -0.48 1.25 -5.27
N TYR A 159 -1.46 1.88 -4.59
CA TYR A 159 -1.50 3.30 -4.31
C TYR A 159 -1.46 3.54 -2.80
N GLY A 160 -0.71 4.52 -2.36
CA GLY A 160 -0.56 4.84 -0.95
C GLY A 160 -1.77 5.59 -0.38
N GLY A 161 -1.93 5.52 0.93
CA GLY A 161 -2.92 6.31 1.67
C GLY A 161 -2.50 7.77 1.83
N GLY A 162 -3.43 8.66 2.10
CA GLY A 162 -3.17 10.08 2.39
C GLY A 162 -2.49 10.29 3.74
N SER A 163 -1.72 11.36 3.90
CA SER A 163 -1.17 11.75 5.21
C SER A 163 -2.22 12.37 6.11
N GLY A 164 -2.00 12.22 7.40
CA GLY A 164 -2.70 12.97 8.44
C GLY A 164 -2.28 14.44 8.47
N GLY A 165 -2.90 15.21 9.33
CA GLY A 165 -2.59 16.62 9.53
C GLY A 165 -3.32 17.22 10.71
N ALA A 166 -3.20 18.53 10.93
CA ALA A 166 -3.83 19.23 12.04
C ALA A 166 -4.49 20.55 11.64
N ILE A 167 -5.64 20.87 12.21
CA ILE A 167 -6.35 22.15 12.08
C ILE A 167 -6.90 22.55 13.45
N SER A 168 -6.54 23.72 13.96
CA SER A 168 -7.20 24.34 15.14
C SER A 168 -7.41 23.37 16.32
N GLY A 169 -6.37 22.65 16.74
CA GLY A 169 -6.44 21.70 17.86
C GLY A 169 -7.05 20.32 17.52
N SER A 170 -7.48 20.12 16.27
CA SER A 170 -7.90 18.81 15.76
C SER A 170 -6.76 18.17 14.99
N VAL A 171 -6.54 16.88 15.19
CA VAL A 171 -5.51 16.10 14.49
C VAL A 171 -6.09 14.88 13.82
N GLY A 172 -5.51 14.48 12.68
CA GLY A 172 -5.84 13.28 11.96
C GLY A 172 -4.61 12.42 11.69
N SER A 173 -4.83 11.12 11.66
CA SER A 173 -3.81 10.13 11.35
C SER A 173 -3.75 9.83 9.85
N GLY A 174 -2.63 9.21 9.41
CA GLY A 174 -2.48 8.73 8.06
C GLY A 174 -3.40 7.57 7.72
N ALA A 175 -3.75 7.42 6.47
CA ALA A 175 -4.58 6.34 5.95
C ALA A 175 -3.73 5.19 5.41
N GLY A 176 -4.30 3.99 5.28
CA GLY A 176 -3.65 2.83 4.70
C GLY A 176 -3.59 2.86 3.18
N GLY A 177 -2.63 2.17 2.59
CA GLY A 177 -2.56 1.95 1.14
C GLY A 177 -3.50 0.86 0.66
N SER A 178 -3.61 0.69 -0.66
CA SER A 178 -4.33 -0.41 -1.31
C SER A 178 -3.40 -1.55 -1.70
N SER A 179 -3.93 -2.76 -1.72
CA SER A 179 -3.25 -3.97 -2.21
C SER A 179 -3.60 -4.24 -3.68
N TYR A 180 -2.77 -5.02 -4.35
CA TYR A 180 -2.97 -5.45 -5.73
C TYR A 180 -2.47 -6.87 -5.91
N ILE A 181 -3.19 -7.69 -6.65
CA ILE A 181 -2.72 -9.00 -7.12
C ILE A 181 -3.11 -9.13 -8.59
N SER A 182 -2.13 -9.37 -9.45
CA SER A 182 -2.39 -9.60 -10.87
C SER A 182 -3.30 -10.82 -11.08
N GLY A 183 -4.44 -10.62 -11.72
CA GLY A 183 -5.48 -11.64 -11.93
C GLY A 183 -6.53 -11.72 -10.83
N HIS A 184 -6.40 -10.98 -9.73
CA HIS A 184 -7.42 -10.96 -8.68
C HIS A 184 -8.64 -10.13 -9.09
N THR A 185 -9.84 -10.66 -8.82
CA THR A 185 -11.09 -9.96 -9.12
C THR A 185 -11.16 -8.61 -8.41
N GLY A 186 -11.44 -7.54 -9.15
CA GLY A 186 -11.50 -6.17 -8.65
C GLY A 186 -10.17 -5.43 -8.64
N SER A 187 -9.04 -6.11 -8.81
CA SER A 187 -7.76 -5.42 -9.05
C SER A 187 -7.76 -4.70 -10.39
N VAL A 188 -7.07 -3.57 -10.49
CA VAL A 188 -6.91 -2.79 -11.72
C VAL A 188 -5.42 -2.57 -11.99
N ALA A 189 -4.92 -3.16 -13.06
CA ALA A 189 -3.54 -3.04 -13.49
C ALA A 189 -3.27 -1.69 -14.19
N ILE A 190 -2.02 -1.28 -14.24
CA ILE A 190 -1.57 -0.19 -15.11
C ILE A 190 -1.42 -0.67 -16.56
N THR A 191 -1.45 0.27 -17.49
CA THR A 191 -1.49 -0.03 -18.94
C THR A 191 -0.18 -0.63 -19.46
N SER A 192 0.98 -0.10 -19.04
CA SER A 192 2.30 -0.57 -19.52
C SER A 192 3.42 -0.29 -18.51
N SER A 193 4.63 -0.70 -18.85
CA SER A 193 5.84 -0.41 -18.05
C SER A 193 6.18 1.08 -17.96
N SER A 194 5.68 1.91 -18.86
CA SER A 194 5.92 3.36 -18.92
C SER A 194 4.66 4.20 -18.71
N ASP A 195 3.48 3.56 -18.65
CA ASP A 195 2.19 4.25 -18.51
C ASP A 195 1.40 3.68 -17.32
N ARG A 196 1.22 4.50 -16.30
CA ARG A 196 0.47 4.18 -15.07
C ARG A 196 -1.03 4.40 -15.19
N THR A 197 -1.52 4.79 -16.35
CA THR A 197 -2.97 4.88 -16.60
C THR A 197 -3.61 3.54 -16.25
N PRO A 198 -4.63 3.53 -15.38
CA PRO A 198 -5.33 2.29 -15.06
C PRO A 198 -5.97 1.68 -16.29
N ARG A 199 -5.86 0.37 -16.46
CA ARG A 199 -6.64 -0.36 -17.46
C ARG A 199 -8.12 -0.21 -17.16
N ASN A 200 -8.91 0.11 -18.17
CA ASN A 200 -10.35 0.24 -18.06
C ASN A 200 -11.04 -0.25 -19.34
N ASP A 201 -12.36 -0.36 -19.29
CA ASP A 201 -13.16 -0.89 -20.40
C ASP A 201 -13.02 -0.08 -21.69
N SER A 202 -12.75 1.22 -21.61
CA SER A 202 -12.56 2.09 -22.76
C SER A 202 -11.22 1.86 -23.48
N SER A 203 -10.19 1.41 -22.74
CA SER A 203 -8.87 1.13 -23.31
C SER A 203 -8.70 -0.31 -23.79
N ASN A 204 -9.59 -1.21 -23.35
CA ASN A 204 -9.53 -2.63 -23.71
C ASN A 204 -10.92 -3.26 -23.55
N SER A 205 -11.55 -3.61 -24.67
CA SER A 205 -12.90 -4.22 -24.69
C SER A 205 -12.98 -5.57 -23.95
N ALA A 206 -11.86 -6.25 -23.74
CA ALA A 206 -11.79 -7.49 -22.94
C ALA A 206 -11.60 -7.21 -21.44
N CYS A 207 -11.53 -5.94 -21.04
CA CYS A 207 -11.38 -5.50 -19.67
C CYS A 207 -12.74 -5.16 -19.10
N THR A 208 -13.31 -6.02 -18.27
CA THR A 208 -14.55 -5.77 -17.52
C THR A 208 -14.24 -5.81 -16.03
N THR A 209 -14.32 -4.67 -15.36
CA THR A 209 -14.06 -4.58 -13.93
C THR A 209 -15.02 -5.43 -13.11
N GLY A 210 -14.52 -6.10 -12.08
CA GLY A 210 -15.33 -6.90 -11.14
C GLY A 210 -15.67 -8.32 -11.60
N THR A 211 -15.10 -8.80 -12.69
CA THR A 211 -15.25 -10.19 -13.15
C THR A 211 -13.96 -10.99 -13.02
N SER A 212 -14.04 -12.31 -12.88
CA SER A 212 -12.87 -13.21 -12.76
C SER A 212 -12.04 -13.30 -14.05
N ASP A 213 -12.64 -13.08 -15.22
CA ASP A 213 -11.98 -13.16 -16.53
C ASP A 213 -11.52 -11.77 -17.02
N ASN A 214 -11.37 -10.89 -16.10
CA ASN A 214 -11.12 -9.49 -16.32
C ASN A 214 -9.66 -9.22 -16.66
N LEU A 215 -9.38 -8.85 -17.89
CA LEU A 215 -8.02 -8.39 -18.28
C LEU A 215 -7.60 -7.09 -17.61
N CYS A 216 -8.51 -6.30 -17.02
CA CYS A 216 -8.17 -5.12 -16.25
C CYS A 216 -7.27 -5.43 -15.07
N SER A 217 -7.45 -6.61 -14.45
CA SER A 217 -6.68 -7.02 -13.28
C SER A 217 -5.29 -7.58 -13.62
N ILE A 218 -5.07 -7.97 -14.88
CA ILE A 218 -3.84 -8.65 -15.28
C ILE A 218 -2.77 -7.60 -15.61
N HIS A 219 -1.63 -7.73 -14.93
CA HIS A 219 -0.45 -6.89 -15.17
C HIS A 219 -0.04 -6.94 -16.66
N TYR A 220 0.51 -5.85 -17.18
CA TYR A 220 0.91 -5.73 -18.61
C TYR A 220 1.89 -6.82 -19.07
N SER A 221 2.63 -7.44 -18.15
CA SER A 221 3.51 -8.58 -18.46
C SER A 221 2.75 -9.89 -18.74
N ASN A 222 1.43 -9.90 -18.62
CA ASN A 222 0.56 -11.08 -18.67
C ASN A 222 0.83 -12.13 -17.58
N LYS A 223 1.69 -11.85 -16.60
CA LYS A 223 1.80 -12.72 -15.42
C LYS A 223 0.60 -12.50 -14.53
N LYS A 224 -0.06 -13.59 -14.16
CA LYS A 224 -1.21 -13.59 -13.25
C LYS A 224 -1.09 -14.72 -12.25
N PHE A 225 -1.73 -14.53 -11.11
CA PHE A 225 -1.94 -15.57 -10.11
C PHE A 225 -3.32 -16.19 -10.28
N THR A 226 -3.45 -17.46 -9.97
CA THR A 226 -4.71 -18.19 -9.86
C THR A 226 -5.03 -18.44 -8.39
N ASP A 227 -6.28 -18.71 -8.08
CA ASP A 227 -6.77 -19.03 -6.72
C ASP A 227 -6.34 -17.96 -5.69
N THR A 228 -6.43 -16.70 -6.11
CA THR A 228 -5.96 -15.57 -5.34
C THR A 228 -6.82 -15.30 -4.12
N VAL A 229 -6.17 -15.10 -2.97
CA VAL A 229 -6.80 -14.66 -1.73
C VAL A 229 -6.20 -13.32 -1.32
N MET A 230 -7.06 -12.34 -1.07
CA MET A 230 -6.69 -11.03 -0.56
C MET A 230 -7.38 -10.81 0.78
N ILE A 231 -6.59 -10.60 1.84
CA ILE A 231 -7.08 -10.31 3.19
C ILE A 231 -6.42 -9.01 3.62
N ASP A 232 -7.22 -8.04 4.07
CA ASP A 232 -6.72 -6.73 4.50
C ASP A 232 -6.19 -6.72 5.94
N GLY A 233 -5.60 -5.59 6.35
CA GLY A 233 -5.06 -5.41 7.69
C GLY A 233 -6.09 -5.40 8.83
N SER A 234 -7.39 -5.45 8.51
CA SER A 234 -8.49 -5.65 9.46
C SER A 234 -9.03 -7.09 9.43
N GLY A 235 -8.42 -7.97 8.63
CA GLY A 235 -8.80 -9.38 8.52
C GLY A 235 -10.01 -9.65 7.62
N TYR A 236 -10.45 -8.70 6.78
CA TYR A 236 -11.53 -8.94 5.84
C TYR A 236 -10.98 -9.45 4.50
N SER A 237 -11.65 -10.49 3.97
CA SER A 237 -11.41 -10.93 2.59
C SER A 237 -11.92 -9.88 1.59
N TRP A 238 -11.32 -9.90 0.41
CA TRP A 238 -11.69 -9.03 -0.70
C TRP A 238 -11.82 -9.85 -1.98
N THR A 239 -12.86 -9.50 -2.73
CA THR A 239 -13.00 -9.76 -4.16
C THR A 239 -13.13 -8.39 -4.82
N ASN A 240 -14.15 -8.09 -5.62
CA ASN A 240 -14.45 -6.72 -6.06
C ASN A 240 -15.00 -5.82 -4.93
N THR A 241 -15.44 -6.43 -3.83
CA THR A 241 -15.90 -5.75 -2.61
C THR A 241 -15.34 -6.42 -1.37
N ARG A 242 -15.42 -5.71 -0.24
CA ARG A 242 -15.05 -6.27 1.06
C ARG A 242 -16.03 -7.38 1.47
N GLY A 243 -15.50 -8.56 1.77
CA GLY A 243 -16.24 -9.74 2.19
C GLY A 243 -16.28 -9.94 3.70
N SER A 244 -16.19 -11.19 4.14
CA SER A 244 -16.25 -11.60 5.54
C SER A 244 -14.89 -11.58 6.23
N LEU A 245 -14.90 -11.62 7.57
CA LEU A 245 -13.69 -11.82 8.37
C LEU A 245 -13.05 -13.17 8.07
N GLN A 246 -11.74 -13.17 7.94
CA GLN A 246 -10.89 -14.32 7.67
C GLN A 246 -9.72 -14.34 8.66
N GLN A 247 -9.09 -15.48 8.79
CA GLN A 247 -7.83 -15.62 9.48
C GLN A 247 -6.67 -15.46 8.50
N MET A 248 -5.83 -14.47 8.72
CA MET A 248 -4.62 -14.25 7.91
C MET A 248 -3.56 -15.29 8.29
N PRO A 249 -2.88 -15.93 7.32
CA PRO A 249 -1.81 -16.86 7.64
C PRO A 249 -0.60 -16.16 8.26
N THR A 250 0.07 -16.83 9.20
CA THR A 250 1.36 -16.40 9.75
C THR A 250 2.50 -16.93 8.89
N ILE A 251 3.69 -16.35 9.05
CA ILE A 251 4.89 -16.80 8.31
C ILE A 251 5.25 -18.26 8.62
N ASP A 252 4.96 -18.72 9.83
CA ASP A 252 5.26 -20.08 10.29
C ASP A 252 4.22 -21.11 9.85
N GLY A 253 3.17 -20.66 9.13
CA GLY A 253 2.11 -21.54 8.62
C GLY A 253 0.92 -21.70 9.57
N GLY A 254 0.88 -20.98 10.68
CA GLY A 254 -0.31 -20.84 11.53
C GLY A 254 -1.27 -19.78 11.00
N LEU A 255 -2.22 -19.37 11.83
CA LEU A 255 -3.21 -18.34 11.52
C LEU A 255 -3.25 -17.29 12.62
N TYR A 256 -3.41 -16.01 12.26
CA TYR A 256 -3.79 -14.97 13.19
C TYR A 256 -5.23 -15.16 13.67
N GLU A 257 -5.57 -14.55 14.80
CA GLU A 257 -6.99 -14.48 15.21
C GLU A 257 -7.83 -13.76 14.14
N SER A 258 -9.09 -14.15 14.04
CA SER A 258 -10.02 -13.54 13.08
C SER A 258 -10.15 -12.04 13.32
N GLY A 259 -10.04 -11.25 12.28
CA GLY A 259 -10.07 -9.78 12.36
C GLY A 259 -8.74 -9.14 12.74
N ILE A 260 -7.69 -9.92 12.92
CA ILE A 260 -6.34 -9.42 13.22
C ILE A 260 -5.47 -9.52 11.98
N GLY A 261 -4.91 -8.40 11.56
CA GLY A 261 -3.92 -8.32 10.49
C GLY A 261 -2.49 -8.39 11.00
N LYS A 262 -1.55 -8.50 10.08
CA LYS A 262 -0.12 -8.47 10.37
C LYS A 262 0.31 -7.08 10.85
N SER A 263 0.99 -7.02 11.98
CA SER A 263 1.70 -5.84 12.48
C SER A 263 3.22 -5.99 12.31
N GLY A 264 3.96 -4.89 12.36
CA GLY A 264 5.41 -4.88 12.17
C GLY A 264 5.82 -4.95 10.70
N ASN A 265 7.09 -5.27 10.44
CA ASN A 265 7.62 -5.41 9.08
C ASN A 265 6.82 -6.45 8.28
N GLY A 266 6.69 -6.23 6.96
CA GLY A 266 6.08 -7.19 6.07
C GLY A 266 6.83 -8.52 6.03
N TYR A 267 6.31 -9.48 5.33
CA TYR A 267 6.99 -10.72 4.97
C TYR A 267 6.47 -11.26 3.64
N ALA A 268 7.26 -12.13 3.02
CA ALA A 268 6.85 -12.91 1.87
C ALA A 268 7.27 -14.38 2.09
N LYS A 269 6.44 -15.32 1.65
CA LYS A 269 6.72 -16.74 1.72
C LYS A 269 6.41 -17.38 0.38
N ILE A 270 7.37 -18.16 -0.12
CA ILE A 270 7.21 -19.01 -1.31
C ILE A 270 7.30 -20.45 -0.86
N THR A 271 6.38 -21.28 -1.34
CA THR A 271 6.43 -22.71 -1.16
C THR A 271 6.43 -23.39 -2.53
N ILE A 272 7.46 -24.18 -2.81
CA ILE A 272 7.53 -25.00 -4.02
C ILE A 272 6.72 -26.27 -3.73
N ILE A 273 5.62 -26.48 -4.47
CA ILE A 273 4.75 -27.67 -4.29
C ILE A 273 5.22 -28.81 -5.17
N SER A 274 5.69 -28.53 -6.38
CA SER A 274 6.32 -29.52 -7.28
C SER A 274 7.32 -28.82 -8.19
N ALA A 275 8.48 -29.43 -8.37
CA ALA A 275 9.38 -29.10 -9.46
C ALA A 275 9.22 -30.20 -10.51
N SER A 276 8.59 -29.90 -11.66
CA SER A 276 8.73 -30.78 -12.80
C SER A 276 10.20 -30.71 -13.25
N SER A 277 10.90 -31.84 -13.19
CA SER A 277 12.23 -31.95 -13.80
C SER A 277 12.05 -31.69 -15.30
N TYR A 278 12.45 -30.52 -15.75
CA TYR A 278 12.67 -30.30 -17.18
C TYR A 278 13.88 -31.16 -17.59
N GLN A 279 13.62 -32.27 -18.28
CA GLN A 279 14.65 -32.96 -19.05
C GLN A 279 14.95 -32.15 -20.32
#